data_64e3a0a19d3444c592f59b3b1f38623a
#
_entry.id   64e3a0a19d3444c592f59b3b1f38623a
#
_cell.length_a   1.000
_cell.length_b   1.000
_cell.length_c   1.000
_cell.angle_alpha   90.00
_cell.angle_beta   90.00
_cell.angle_gamma   90.00
#
_symmetry.space_group_name_H-M   'P 1'
#
loop_
_entity.id
_entity.type
_entity.pdbx_description
1 polymer ?
#
loop_
_entity_poly.entity_id
_entity_poly.type
_entity_poly.pdbx_seq_one_letter_code
_entity_poly.pdbx_strand_id
1 'polypeptide(L)'
;MIFASFGNSPVPFPRMAEAIDKYAGESGETVIVQSGKTEYDFKHCIVYPFLDKESFINNLKTCEVAILQGGWGAMSEASDMGVKTVVIPRIKGVEHYHDQEQLVRALEADNVVLGCYDINNLTELIEKAKKHIYSPISRGDASILINEFLNSI
;
A
#
# COMPACT_ATOMS: atom_id res chain seq x y z
N MET A 1 2.68 4.07 -15.13
CA MET A 1 3.60 4.37 -14.01
C MET A 1 3.04 3.75 -12.74
N ILE A 2 3.88 3.09 -11.99
CA ILE A 2 3.58 2.47 -10.68
C ILE A 2 4.17 3.36 -9.59
N PHE A 3 3.46 3.55 -8.50
CA PHE A 3 3.97 4.22 -7.32
C PHE A 3 4.01 3.26 -6.13
N ALA A 4 5.16 3.13 -5.49
CA ALA A 4 5.33 2.28 -4.33
C ALA A 4 5.72 3.10 -3.09
N SER A 5 5.10 2.82 -1.95
CA SER A 5 5.44 3.46 -0.69
C SER A 5 5.59 2.44 0.44
N PHE A 6 6.74 2.53 1.12
CA PHE A 6 7.10 1.68 2.24
C PHE A 6 6.65 2.28 3.59
N GLY A 7 6.00 3.45 3.54
CA GLY A 7 5.54 4.18 4.72
C GLY A 7 6.67 4.82 5.53
N ASN A 8 6.34 5.20 6.75
CA ASN A 8 7.26 5.91 7.67
C ASN A 8 7.79 5.01 8.79
N SER A 9 7.63 3.68 8.68
CA SER A 9 8.15 2.75 9.68
C SER A 9 9.67 2.88 9.81
N PRO A 10 10.22 2.86 11.04
CA PRO A 10 11.66 2.82 11.25
C PRO A 10 12.27 1.46 10.86
N VAL A 11 11.46 0.43 10.71
CA VAL A 11 11.92 -0.91 10.34
C VAL A 11 12.04 -1.02 8.82
N PRO A 12 13.22 -1.42 8.30
CA PRO A 12 13.41 -1.65 6.87
C PRO A 12 12.46 -2.72 6.30
N PHE A 13 12.19 -2.63 4.99
CA PHE A 13 11.34 -3.57 4.28
C PHE A 13 12.03 -4.11 3.01
N PRO A 14 13.17 -4.81 3.15
CA PRO A 14 13.98 -5.25 2.00
C PRO A 14 13.24 -6.23 1.09
N ARG A 15 12.37 -7.06 1.63
CA ARG A 15 11.54 -8.01 0.85
C ARG A 15 10.66 -7.29 -0.17
N MET A 16 10.05 -6.18 0.21
CA MET A 16 9.27 -5.35 -0.70
C MET A 16 10.17 -4.65 -1.73
N ALA A 17 11.34 -4.15 -1.30
CA ALA A 17 12.28 -3.46 -2.18
C ALA A 17 12.78 -4.37 -3.30
N GLU A 18 13.21 -5.58 -2.97
CA GLU A 18 13.68 -6.58 -3.94
C GLU A 18 12.59 -6.94 -4.96
N ALA A 19 11.38 -7.18 -4.49
CA ALA A 19 10.27 -7.56 -5.37
C ALA A 19 9.87 -6.43 -6.33
N ILE A 20 9.86 -5.19 -5.85
CA ILE A 20 9.52 -4.02 -6.67
C ILE A 20 10.61 -3.73 -7.70
N ASP A 21 11.88 -3.79 -7.32
CA ASP A 21 12.99 -3.55 -8.25
C ASP A 21 13.05 -4.63 -9.34
N LYS A 22 12.82 -5.89 -8.96
CA LYS A 22 12.68 -7.00 -9.92
C LYS A 22 11.54 -6.74 -10.90
N TYR A 23 10.35 -6.39 -10.41
CA TYR A 23 9.20 -6.08 -11.26
C TYR A 23 9.52 -4.93 -12.24
N ALA A 24 10.13 -3.85 -11.76
CA ALA A 24 10.50 -2.72 -12.60
C ALA A 24 11.47 -3.13 -13.74
N GLY A 25 12.45 -3.97 -13.43
CA GLY A 25 13.41 -4.49 -14.41
C GLY A 25 12.78 -5.42 -15.45
N GLU A 26 11.85 -6.26 -15.03
CA GLU A 26 11.17 -7.23 -15.90
C GLU A 26 10.08 -6.60 -16.77
N SER A 27 9.31 -5.66 -16.22
CA SER A 27 8.18 -5.02 -16.92
C SER A 27 8.59 -3.87 -17.83
N GLY A 28 9.71 -3.20 -17.53
CA GLY A 28 10.13 -1.95 -18.17
C GLY A 28 9.23 -0.76 -17.84
N GLU A 29 8.30 -0.89 -16.90
CA GLU A 29 7.44 0.21 -16.46
C GLU A 29 8.21 1.19 -15.57
N THR A 30 7.85 2.47 -15.66
CA THR A 30 8.35 3.47 -14.70
C THR A 30 7.79 3.19 -13.32
N VAL A 31 8.66 2.94 -12.36
CA VAL A 31 8.31 2.72 -10.95
C VAL A 31 8.97 3.80 -10.09
N ILE A 32 8.16 4.56 -9.37
CA ILE A 32 8.60 5.56 -8.38
C ILE A 32 8.42 4.97 -6.99
N VAL A 33 9.45 5.05 -6.18
CA VAL A 33 9.49 4.44 -4.84
C VAL A 33 9.75 5.49 -3.77
N GLN A 34 8.89 5.53 -2.74
CA GLN A 34 9.23 6.11 -1.46
C GLN A 34 9.72 5.01 -0.53
N SER A 35 11.04 4.93 -0.32
CA SER A 35 11.67 3.81 0.38
C SER A 35 11.68 3.91 1.92
N GLY A 36 11.40 5.10 2.46
CA GLY A 36 11.46 5.34 3.91
C GLY A 36 12.86 5.07 4.46
N LYS A 37 12.94 4.26 5.49
CA LYS A 37 14.21 3.82 6.12
C LYS A 37 14.81 2.55 5.49
N THR A 38 14.24 2.07 4.39
CA THR A 38 14.76 0.89 3.71
C THR A 38 15.94 1.25 2.83
N GLU A 39 17.11 0.76 3.20
CA GLU A 39 18.32 0.83 2.39
C GLU A 39 18.34 -0.37 1.44
N TYR A 40 18.28 -0.10 0.14
CA TYR A 40 18.35 -1.11 -0.91
C TYR A 40 18.97 -0.49 -2.16
N ASP A 41 19.79 -1.24 -2.87
CA ASP A 41 20.45 -0.78 -4.10
C ASP A 41 19.55 -1.00 -5.32
N PHE A 42 18.53 -0.17 -5.44
CA PHE A 42 17.60 -0.21 -6.57
C PHE A 42 18.33 0.03 -7.90
N LYS A 43 18.08 -0.80 -8.89
CA LYS A 43 18.66 -0.72 -10.23
C LYS A 43 17.69 -0.21 -11.29
N HIS A 44 16.38 -0.36 -11.04
CA HIS A 44 15.33 -0.16 -12.05
C HIS A 44 14.25 0.84 -11.64
N CYS A 45 14.35 1.40 -10.43
CA CYS A 45 13.35 2.32 -9.87
C CYS A 45 13.90 3.74 -9.71
N ILE A 46 13.00 4.72 -9.73
CA ILE A 46 13.27 6.10 -9.29
C ILE A 46 12.93 6.17 -7.80
N VAL A 47 13.91 6.47 -6.96
CA VAL A 47 13.79 6.30 -5.51
C VAL A 47 13.94 7.62 -4.77
N TYR A 48 13.02 7.86 -3.85
CA TYR A 48 13.07 8.95 -2.87
C TYR A 48 12.95 8.33 -1.47
N PRO A 49 13.81 8.68 -0.50
CA PRO A 49 13.66 8.23 0.87
C PRO A 49 12.31 8.66 1.46
N PHE A 50 12.01 9.94 1.36
CA PHE A 50 10.74 10.54 1.78
C PHE A 50 10.28 11.58 0.77
N LEU A 51 8.98 11.64 0.54
CA LEU A 51 8.31 12.66 -0.25
C LEU A 51 7.57 13.61 0.68
N ASP A 52 7.51 14.89 0.32
CA ASP A 52 6.56 15.79 0.96
C ASP A 52 5.11 15.37 0.64
N LYS A 53 4.15 15.90 1.40
CA LYS A 53 2.75 15.49 1.24
C LYS A 53 2.19 15.76 -0.15
N GLU A 54 2.53 16.89 -0.74
CA GLU A 54 2.06 17.27 -2.08
C GLU A 54 2.59 16.30 -3.13
N SER A 55 3.88 16.00 -3.12
CA SER A 55 4.53 15.04 -4.02
C SER A 55 3.98 13.63 -3.83
N PHE A 56 3.75 13.20 -2.59
CA PHE A 56 3.15 11.90 -2.29
C PHE A 56 1.75 11.78 -2.89
N ILE A 57 0.88 12.76 -2.63
CA ILE A 57 -0.49 12.79 -3.17
C ILE A 57 -0.49 12.85 -4.70
N ASN A 58 0.42 13.64 -5.30
CA ASN A 58 0.53 13.72 -6.75
C ASN A 58 0.92 12.37 -7.37
N ASN A 59 1.87 11.65 -6.78
CA ASN A 59 2.24 10.31 -7.22
C ASN A 59 1.06 9.32 -7.11
N LEU A 60 0.30 9.36 -6.02
CA LEU A 60 -0.91 8.55 -5.87
C LEU A 60 -1.95 8.85 -6.95
N LYS A 61 -2.20 10.13 -7.24
CA LYS A 61 -3.20 10.55 -8.24
C LYS A 61 -2.82 10.18 -9.66
N THR A 62 -1.54 10.14 -9.98
CA THR A 62 -1.05 9.95 -11.35
C THR A 62 -0.63 8.53 -11.66
N CYS A 63 -0.45 7.68 -10.64
CA CYS A 63 -0.10 6.28 -10.87
C CYS A 63 -1.29 5.46 -11.40
N GLU A 64 -0.97 4.44 -12.17
CA GLU A 64 -1.96 3.44 -12.60
C GLU A 64 -2.28 2.44 -11.48
N VAL A 65 -1.26 2.05 -10.72
CA VAL A 65 -1.38 1.17 -9.55
C VAL A 65 -0.45 1.69 -8.46
N ALA A 66 -0.93 1.74 -7.24
CA ALA A 66 -0.14 1.95 -6.04
C ALA A 66 0.21 0.61 -5.38
N ILE A 67 1.47 0.46 -4.95
CA ILE A 67 1.92 -0.67 -4.13
C ILE A 67 2.27 -0.11 -2.76
N LEU A 68 1.51 -0.48 -1.75
CA LEU A 68 1.64 0.06 -0.41
C LEU A 68 1.98 -1.02 0.61
N GLN A 69 2.69 -0.64 1.67
CA GLN A 69 2.75 -1.43 2.88
C GLN A 69 1.41 -1.37 3.64
N GLY A 70 1.14 -2.30 4.55
CA GLY A 70 -0.17 -2.43 5.21
C GLY A 70 -0.49 -1.37 6.27
N GLY A 71 0.01 -0.15 6.14
CA GLY A 71 -0.29 0.98 7.03
C GLY A 71 -1.59 1.68 6.64
N TRP A 72 -2.42 2.00 7.62
CA TRP A 72 -3.75 2.60 7.41
C TRP A 72 -3.71 3.93 6.64
N GLY A 73 -2.78 4.84 6.97
CA GLY A 73 -2.76 6.18 6.40
C GLY A 73 -2.70 6.20 4.89
N ALA A 74 -1.71 5.54 4.30
CA ALA A 74 -1.53 5.50 2.85
C ALA A 74 -2.66 4.74 2.13
N MET A 75 -3.15 3.63 2.71
CA MET A 75 -4.28 2.88 2.15
C MET A 75 -5.56 3.70 2.14
N SER A 76 -5.81 4.43 3.23
CA SER A 76 -6.97 5.33 3.35
C SER A 76 -6.92 6.45 2.32
N GLU A 77 -5.79 7.11 2.15
CA GLU A 77 -5.59 8.17 1.14
C GLU A 77 -5.76 7.63 -0.29
N ALA A 78 -5.19 6.46 -0.59
CA ALA A 78 -5.34 5.82 -1.90
C ALA A 78 -6.81 5.48 -2.20
N SER A 79 -7.52 4.92 -1.23
CA SER A 79 -8.94 4.60 -1.36
C SER A 79 -9.80 5.85 -1.58
N ASP A 80 -9.57 6.92 -0.83
CA ASP A 80 -10.30 8.19 -0.98
C ASP A 80 -10.13 8.80 -2.38
N MET A 81 -9.01 8.53 -3.03
CA MET A 81 -8.71 8.99 -4.39
C MET A 81 -9.08 7.99 -5.47
N GLY A 82 -9.65 6.84 -5.13
CA GLY A 82 -10.01 5.79 -6.09
C GLY A 82 -8.80 5.13 -6.76
N VAL A 83 -7.64 5.11 -6.11
CA VAL A 83 -6.41 4.54 -6.67
C VAL A 83 -6.44 3.02 -6.56
N LYS A 84 -6.13 2.34 -7.66
CA LYS A 84 -5.97 0.89 -7.70
C LYS A 84 -4.76 0.49 -6.86
N THR A 85 -4.97 -0.34 -5.84
CA THR A 85 -3.96 -0.57 -4.81
C THR A 85 -3.70 -2.05 -4.58
N VAL A 86 -2.42 -2.42 -4.62
CA VAL A 86 -1.89 -3.69 -4.11
C VAL A 86 -1.19 -3.41 -2.79
N VAL A 87 -1.46 -4.20 -1.78
CA VAL A 87 -0.87 -4.03 -0.45
C VAL A 87 -0.02 -5.23 -0.09
N ILE A 88 1.21 -4.97 0.31
CA ILE A 88 2.14 -5.97 0.85
C ILE A 88 2.19 -5.77 2.37
N PRO A 89 1.46 -6.57 3.17
CA PRO A 89 1.50 -6.43 4.62
C PRO A 89 2.87 -6.82 5.15
N ARG A 90 3.37 -6.06 6.12
CA ARG A 90 4.57 -6.39 6.87
C ARG A 90 4.31 -7.59 7.77
N ILE A 91 5.29 -8.47 7.93
CA ILE A 91 5.20 -9.65 8.78
C ILE A 91 5.28 -9.22 10.25
N LYS A 92 4.25 -9.56 11.03
CA LYS A 92 4.21 -9.28 12.47
C LYS A 92 5.39 -9.91 13.20
N GLY A 93 6.02 -9.14 14.08
CA GLY A 93 7.15 -9.56 14.89
C GLY A 93 8.50 -9.60 14.16
N VAL A 94 8.52 -9.41 12.83
CA VAL A 94 9.72 -9.37 12.00
C VAL A 94 9.88 -8.01 11.33
N GLU A 95 8.85 -7.58 10.63
CA GLU A 95 8.86 -6.33 9.83
C GLU A 95 8.00 -5.23 10.44
N HIS A 96 7.12 -5.58 11.37
CA HIS A 96 6.24 -4.64 12.07
C HIS A 96 5.79 -5.19 13.43
N TYR A 97 5.47 -4.29 14.35
CA TYR A 97 4.99 -4.65 15.68
C TYR A 97 3.53 -5.15 15.66
N HIS A 98 2.68 -4.47 14.88
CA HIS A 98 1.26 -4.83 14.73
C HIS A 98 1.02 -5.80 13.58
N ASP A 99 -0.11 -6.49 13.61
CA ASP A 99 -0.56 -7.38 12.55
C ASP A 99 -1.21 -6.57 11.41
N GLN A 100 -0.41 -6.21 10.41
CA GLN A 100 -0.92 -5.54 9.22
C GLN A 100 -1.74 -6.46 8.32
N GLU A 101 -1.46 -7.76 8.32
CA GLU A 101 -2.18 -8.72 7.47
C GLU A 101 -3.66 -8.78 7.82
N GLN A 102 -4.02 -8.70 9.09
CA GLN A 102 -5.42 -8.70 9.53
C GLN A 102 -6.21 -7.52 8.93
N LEU A 103 -5.63 -6.32 8.95
CA LEU A 103 -6.24 -5.14 8.34
C LEU A 103 -6.37 -5.29 6.82
N VAL A 104 -5.31 -5.74 6.16
CA VAL A 104 -5.30 -5.91 4.71
C VAL A 104 -6.34 -6.93 4.26
N ARG A 105 -6.48 -8.06 4.97
CA ARG A 105 -7.51 -9.06 4.67
C ARG A 105 -8.94 -8.51 4.83
N ALA A 106 -9.18 -7.68 5.84
CA ALA A 106 -10.48 -7.03 6.02
C ALA A 106 -10.80 -6.07 4.87
N LEU A 107 -9.83 -5.24 4.45
CA LEU A 107 -10.01 -4.33 3.31
C LEU A 107 -10.14 -5.07 1.97
N GLU A 108 -9.45 -6.18 1.81
CA GLU A 108 -9.59 -7.04 0.63
C GLU A 108 -10.98 -7.69 0.56
N ALA A 109 -11.51 -8.16 1.69
CA ALA A 109 -12.87 -8.68 1.77
C ALA A 109 -13.93 -7.65 1.36
N ASP A 110 -13.70 -6.38 1.67
CA ASP A 110 -14.54 -5.24 1.25
C ASP A 110 -14.22 -4.72 -0.16
N ASN A 111 -13.33 -5.40 -0.88
CA ASN A 111 -12.92 -5.06 -2.23
C ASN A 111 -12.23 -3.69 -2.37
N VAL A 112 -11.58 -3.23 -1.31
CA VAL A 112 -10.87 -1.93 -1.28
C VAL A 112 -9.45 -2.04 -1.84
N VAL A 113 -8.77 -3.15 -1.60
CA VAL A 113 -7.39 -3.43 -2.03
C VAL A 113 -7.24 -4.87 -2.53
N LEU A 114 -6.14 -5.17 -3.19
CA LEU A 114 -5.65 -6.53 -3.39
C LEU A 114 -4.48 -6.80 -2.44
N GLY A 115 -4.59 -7.83 -1.61
CA GLY A 115 -3.53 -8.22 -0.68
C GLY A 115 -2.47 -9.11 -1.36
N CYS A 116 -1.20 -8.78 -1.17
CA CYS A 116 -0.07 -9.60 -1.60
C CYS A 116 0.55 -10.28 -0.38
N TYR A 117 0.12 -11.51 -0.11
CA TYR A 117 0.58 -12.28 1.04
C TYR A 117 1.77 -13.18 0.71
N ASP A 118 1.92 -13.55 -0.56
CA ASP A 118 3.11 -14.18 -1.12
C ASP A 118 3.74 -13.21 -2.12
N ILE A 119 4.95 -12.77 -1.81
CA ILE A 119 5.68 -11.77 -2.61
C ILE A 119 5.94 -12.25 -4.05
N ASN A 120 5.99 -13.55 -4.28
CA ASN A 120 6.18 -14.12 -5.61
C ASN A 120 4.98 -13.87 -6.55
N ASN A 121 3.82 -13.52 -5.97
CA ASN A 121 2.61 -13.21 -6.74
C ASN A 121 2.48 -11.71 -7.08
N LEU A 122 3.46 -10.90 -6.73
CA LEU A 122 3.36 -9.43 -6.89
C LEU A 122 3.10 -9.02 -8.35
N THR A 123 3.83 -9.57 -9.31
CA THR A 123 3.66 -9.24 -10.74
C THR A 123 2.25 -9.55 -11.22
N GLU A 124 1.73 -10.74 -10.91
CA GLU A 124 0.37 -11.13 -11.26
C GLU A 124 -0.69 -10.21 -10.62
N LEU A 125 -0.49 -9.85 -9.36
CA LEU A 125 -1.40 -8.96 -8.64
C LEU A 125 -1.38 -7.54 -9.19
N ILE A 126 -0.25 -7.01 -9.64
CA ILE A 126 -0.18 -5.71 -10.32
C ILE A 126 -1.00 -5.74 -11.60
N GLU A 127 -0.82 -6.76 -12.43
CA GLU A 127 -1.59 -6.90 -13.68
C GLU A 127 -3.10 -7.07 -13.42
N LYS A 128 -3.45 -7.83 -12.38
CA LYS A 128 -4.85 -7.94 -11.93
C LYS A 128 -5.38 -6.58 -11.44
N ALA A 129 -4.58 -5.83 -10.68
CA ALA A 129 -4.96 -4.53 -10.16
C ALA A 129 -5.31 -3.52 -11.25
N LYS A 130 -4.58 -3.53 -12.36
CA LYS A 130 -4.84 -2.64 -13.52
C LYS A 130 -6.27 -2.78 -14.06
N LYS A 131 -6.85 -3.95 -13.95
CA LYS A 131 -8.18 -4.32 -14.47
C LYS A 131 -9.26 -4.41 -13.40
N HIS A 132 -8.87 -4.36 -12.13
CA HIS A 132 -9.78 -4.55 -11.01
C HIS A 132 -10.64 -3.31 -10.77
N ILE A 133 -11.89 -3.53 -10.35
CA ILE A 133 -12.80 -2.48 -9.94
C ILE A 133 -12.86 -2.49 -8.42
N TYR A 134 -12.39 -1.41 -7.81
CA TYR A 134 -12.32 -1.27 -6.37
C TYR A 134 -13.55 -0.59 -5.77
N SER A 135 -13.87 -0.95 -4.54
CA SER A 135 -14.85 -0.25 -3.71
C SER A 135 -14.13 0.75 -2.80
N PRO A 136 -14.71 1.94 -2.54
CA PRO A 136 -14.14 2.84 -1.55
C PRO A 136 -14.27 2.26 -0.14
N ILE A 137 -13.41 2.70 0.78
CA ILE A 137 -13.54 2.36 2.20
C ILE A 137 -14.90 2.85 2.69
N SER A 138 -15.71 1.95 3.25
CA SER A 138 -16.93 2.31 3.95
C SER A 138 -16.55 2.93 5.30
N ARG A 139 -16.72 4.26 5.39
CA ARG A 139 -16.55 4.98 6.65
C ARG A 139 -17.91 5.04 7.32
N GLY A 140 -18.09 4.26 8.39
CA GLY A 140 -19.26 4.39 9.25
C GLY A 140 -19.35 5.82 9.82
N ASP A 141 -20.55 6.29 10.11
CA ASP A 141 -20.72 7.54 10.84
C ASP A 141 -20.26 7.32 12.30
N ALA A 142 -19.09 7.88 12.62
CA ALA A 142 -18.51 7.76 13.96
C ALA A 142 -19.44 8.33 15.04
N SER A 143 -20.30 9.31 14.69
CA SER A 143 -21.29 9.86 15.62
C SER A 143 -22.36 8.86 16.00
N ILE A 144 -22.80 8.02 15.06
CA ILE A 144 -23.77 6.93 15.33
C ILE A 144 -23.14 5.90 16.28
N LEU A 145 -21.91 5.44 16.01
CA LEU A 145 -21.22 4.48 16.85
C LEU A 145 -20.98 5.00 18.27
N ILE A 146 -20.60 6.27 18.40
CA ILE A 146 -20.41 6.91 19.71
C ILE A 146 -21.74 6.99 20.45
N ASN A 147 -22.83 7.38 19.80
CA ASN A 147 -24.15 7.47 20.39
C ASN A 147 -24.68 6.10 20.81
N GLU A 148 -24.51 5.08 19.97
CA GLU A 148 -24.86 3.69 20.32
C GLU A 148 -24.09 3.20 21.55
N PHE A 149 -22.78 3.46 21.61
CA PHE A 149 -21.96 3.14 22.77
C PHE A 149 -22.43 3.86 24.04
N LEU A 150 -22.65 5.18 23.97
CA LEU A 150 -23.11 5.98 25.11
C LEU A 150 -24.48 5.54 25.61
N ASN A 151 -25.38 5.11 24.72
CA ASN A 151 -26.70 4.61 25.09
C ASN A 151 -26.68 3.17 25.66
N SER A 152 -25.55 2.45 25.47
CA SER A 152 -25.37 1.07 25.98
C SER A 152 -24.84 1.02 27.42
N ILE A 153 -24.35 2.13 27.94
CA ILE A 153 -23.84 2.30 29.30
C ILE A 153 -24.82 3.10 30.14
#